data_b8d1b8acad3f91383f5c754295369dfc
#
_entry.id   b8d1b8acad3f91383f5c754295369dfc
#
_cell.length_a   1.000
_cell.length_b   1.000
_cell.length_c   1.000
_cell.angle_alpha   90.00
_cell.angle_beta   90.00
_cell.angle_gamma   90.00
#
_symmetry.space_group_name_H-M   'P 1'
#
loop_
_entity.id
_entity.type
_entity.pdbx_description
1 polymer ?
#
loop_
_entity_poly.entity_id
_entity_poly.type
_entity_poly.pdbx_seq_one_letter_code
_entity_poly.pdbx_strand_id
1 'polypeptide(L)'
;MKRREFIGLMGGAAAWPAAARAQSESLTKLSPKGELRAALIVSNPVLVTRGADGQPGGVSVEIARALATKLGVSIRLMSYDNPARYNESLGKDEWDIGLAARDPSRGEHLAFSDVFMEVDNGYVARPGLSLKTVDEVDRAGIKIAVAQGSAPDGFLTRTIKHAEIVRIPGGLAPAREVLATGRADVYGENVHLASRIAAELPGAVVLDGRFNLVQMSIAVPKHNAAALPIVNEFVREAKQGGLVTRLIVGAITR
;
A
#
# COMPACT_ATOMS: atom_id res chain seq x y z
N MET A 1 -35.82 64.02 15.56
CA MET A 1 -34.93 63.64 16.72
C MET A 1 -34.85 62.12 16.80
N LYS A 2 -33.73 61.56 16.68
CA LYS A 2 -32.88 60.54 17.29
C LYS A 2 -32.15 59.70 16.24
N ARG A 3 -30.87 60.07 16.05
CA ARG A 3 -29.82 59.19 15.51
C ARG A 3 -29.56 58.05 16.52
N ARG A 4 -29.43 56.85 16.01
CA ARG A 4 -28.71 55.71 16.69
C ARG A 4 -28.21 54.76 15.63
N GLU A 5 -26.95 54.85 15.32
CA GLU A 5 -25.83 53.96 15.54
C GLU A 5 -25.91 52.65 14.73
N PHE A 6 -25.17 52.73 13.65
CA PHE A 6 -24.70 51.55 12.87
C PHE A 6 -23.23 51.35 13.32
N ILE A 7 -22.99 50.47 14.26
CA ILE A 7 -21.66 50.02 14.63
C ILE A 7 -21.68 48.49 14.69
N GLY A 8 -20.78 47.87 13.89
CA GLY A 8 -20.17 46.60 14.25
C GLY A 8 -20.62 45.38 13.52
N LEU A 9 -19.98 45.08 12.42
CA LEU A 9 -19.69 43.71 11.96
C LEU A 9 -18.52 43.78 10.94
N MET A 10 -17.35 44.14 11.44
CA MET A 10 -16.08 43.86 10.78
C MET A 10 -15.24 42.96 11.67
N GLY A 11 -15.44 41.66 11.54
CA GLY A 11 -14.72 40.67 12.33
C GLY A 11 -14.77 39.27 11.72
N GLY A 12 -14.38 39.14 10.43
CA GLY A 12 -14.41 37.82 9.79
C GLY A 12 -13.43 37.60 8.62
N ALA A 13 -12.60 38.58 8.30
CA ALA A 13 -11.82 38.52 7.05
C ALA A 13 -10.33 38.14 7.21
N ALA A 14 -9.83 37.87 8.42
CA ALA A 14 -8.38 37.68 8.64
C ALA A 14 -7.90 36.22 8.67
N ALA A 15 -8.80 35.22 8.78
CA ALA A 15 -8.41 33.80 8.87
C ALA A 15 -8.21 33.10 7.52
N TRP A 16 -8.79 33.63 6.44
CA TRP A 16 -8.72 33.02 5.10
C TRP A 16 -7.33 33.01 4.46
N PRO A 17 -6.50 34.06 4.56
CA PRO A 17 -5.17 34.04 3.94
C PRO A 17 -4.18 33.08 4.60
N ALA A 18 -4.30 32.77 5.88
CA ALA A 18 -3.40 31.87 6.58
C ALA A 18 -3.64 30.39 6.20
N ALA A 19 -4.88 29.97 6.10
CA ALA A 19 -5.24 28.61 5.68
C ALA A 19 -4.87 28.35 4.21
N ALA A 20 -5.14 29.30 3.32
CA ALA A 20 -4.76 29.22 1.91
C ALA A 20 -3.24 29.19 1.71
N ARG A 21 -2.50 29.92 2.55
CA ARG A 21 -1.03 29.94 2.53
C ARG A 21 -0.42 28.63 3.03
N ALA A 22 -0.94 28.06 4.12
CA ALA A 22 -0.54 26.76 4.63
C ALA A 22 -0.83 25.63 3.64
N GLN A 23 -1.96 25.70 2.94
CA GLN A 23 -2.33 24.76 1.89
C GLN A 23 -1.41 24.88 0.67
N SER A 24 -1.06 26.09 0.26
CA SER A 24 -0.09 26.36 -0.83
C SER A 24 1.32 25.89 -0.48
N GLU A 25 1.80 26.12 0.73
CA GLU A 25 3.12 25.64 1.18
C GLU A 25 3.19 24.11 1.25
N SER A 26 2.13 23.45 1.68
CA SER A 26 2.07 22.00 1.76
C SER A 26 1.95 21.35 0.38
N LEU A 27 1.23 21.98 -0.55
CA LEU A 27 1.17 21.61 -1.96
C LEU A 27 2.56 21.68 -2.61
N THR A 28 3.28 22.78 -2.39
CA THR A 28 4.63 22.95 -2.91
C THR A 28 5.61 21.91 -2.38
N LYS A 29 5.41 21.44 -1.15
CA LYS A 29 6.24 20.38 -0.55
C LYS A 29 5.93 19.00 -1.12
N LEU A 30 4.66 18.71 -1.41
CA LEU A 30 4.23 17.39 -1.90
C LEU A 30 4.38 17.25 -3.42
N SER A 31 4.31 18.35 -4.16
CA SER A 31 4.46 18.38 -5.62
C SER A 31 5.24 19.63 -6.08
N PRO A 32 6.55 19.68 -5.81
CA PRO A 32 7.33 20.90 -5.99
C PRO A 32 7.41 21.42 -7.44
N LYS A 33 7.09 20.55 -8.40
CA LYS A 33 7.10 20.87 -9.85
C LYS A 33 5.69 20.90 -10.48
N GLY A 34 4.62 20.95 -9.67
CA GLY A 34 3.25 20.85 -10.18
C GLY A 34 2.86 19.45 -10.70
N GLU A 35 3.70 18.45 -10.43
CA GLU A 35 3.49 17.05 -10.75
C GLU A 35 3.69 16.21 -9.49
N LEU A 36 2.75 15.31 -9.19
CA LEU A 36 2.85 14.35 -8.08
C LEU A 36 3.44 13.04 -8.61
N ARG A 37 4.66 12.69 -8.18
CA ARG A 37 5.30 11.43 -8.52
C ARG A 37 4.88 10.36 -7.52
N ALA A 38 4.15 9.32 -7.98
CA ALA A 38 3.59 8.27 -7.14
C ALA A 38 4.28 6.93 -7.38
N ALA A 39 4.95 6.40 -6.37
CA ALA A 39 5.63 5.10 -6.41
C ALA A 39 4.66 3.95 -6.16
N LEU A 40 4.67 2.94 -7.04
CA LEU A 40 3.79 1.79 -7.07
C LEU A 40 4.60 0.49 -7.13
N ILE A 41 4.18 -0.53 -6.39
CA ILE A 41 4.73 -1.90 -6.48
C ILE A 41 3.80 -2.71 -7.37
N VAL A 42 4.24 -3.04 -8.60
CA VAL A 42 3.36 -3.65 -9.61
C VAL A 42 3.24 -5.17 -9.52
N SER A 43 4.03 -5.83 -8.68
CA SER A 43 3.95 -7.29 -8.49
C SER A 43 2.70 -7.75 -7.72
N ASN A 44 1.98 -6.84 -7.06
CA ASN A 44 0.75 -7.18 -6.34
C ASN A 44 -0.49 -6.83 -7.18
N PRO A 45 -1.13 -7.81 -7.84
CA PRO A 45 -2.25 -7.57 -8.75
C PRO A 45 -3.55 -7.15 -8.04
N VAL A 46 -3.61 -7.22 -6.71
CA VAL A 46 -4.74 -6.68 -5.93
C VAL A 46 -4.64 -5.16 -5.82
N LEU A 47 -3.42 -4.64 -5.69
CA LEU A 47 -3.15 -3.21 -5.52
C LEU A 47 -2.94 -2.48 -6.84
N VAL A 48 -2.24 -3.14 -7.78
CA VAL A 48 -1.94 -2.59 -9.11
C VAL A 48 -2.29 -3.61 -10.16
N THR A 49 -3.21 -3.26 -11.05
CA THR A 49 -3.60 -4.06 -12.21
C THR A 49 -3.03 -3.44 -13.49
N ARG A 50 -2.98 -4.20 -14.57
CA ARG A 50 -2.75 -3.66 -15.91
C ARG A 50 -4.04 -3.75 -16.72
N GLY A 51 -4.47 -2.64 -17.29
CA GLY A 51 -5.56 -2.61 -18.24
C GLY A 51 -5.19 -3.30 -19.57
N ALA A 52 -6.17 -3.53 -20.41
CA ALA A 52 -5.95 -4.07 -21.77
C ALA A 52 -5.08 -3.14 -22.63
N ASP A 53 -5.07 -1.85 -22.33
CA ASP A 53 -4.23 -0.80 -22.94
C ASP A 53 -2.81 -0.75 -22.35
N GLY A 54 -2.47 -1.67 -21.42
CA GLY A 54 -1.19 -1.73 -20.73
C GLY A 54 -1.01 -0.69 -19.61
N GLN A 55 -1.99 0.21 -19.43
CA GLN A 55 -1.89 1.25 -18.40
C GLN A 55 -2.10 0.67 -17.00
N PRO A 56 -1.38 1.18 -15.98
CA PRO A 56 -1.60 0.76 -14.62
C PRO A 56 -2.94 1.29 -14.09
N GLY A 57 -3.66 0.41 -13.40
CA GLY A 57 -4.91 0.67 -12.68
C GLY A 57 -4.89 -0.01 -11.30
N GLY A 58 -6.03 -0.13 -10.67
CA GLY A 58 -6.17 -0.78 -9.36
C GLY A 58 -6.15 0.20 -8.19
N VAL A 59 -6.30 -0.34 -6.98
CA VAL A 59 -6.55 0.46 -5.76
C VAL A 59 -5.48 1.54 -5.55
N SER A 60 -4.21 1.17 -5.62
CA SER A 60 -3.11 2.11 -5.39
C SER A 60 -3.05 3.21 -6.44
N VAL A 61 -3.29 2.88 -7.71
CA VAL A 61 -3.26 3.86 -8.81
C VAL A 61 -4.40 4.87 -8.65
N GLU A 62 -5.61 4.39 -8.38
CA GLU A 62 -6.78 5.25 -8.27
C GLU A 62 -6.73 6.15 -7.00
N ILE A 63 -6.19 5.66 -5.90
CA ILE A 63 -5.90 6.48 -4.70
C ILE A 63 -4.89 7.59 -5.03
N ALA A 64 -3.81 7.27 -5.74
CA ALA A 64 -2.81 8.26 -6.14
C ALA A 64 -3.39 9.32 -7.10
N ARG A 65 -4.19 8.89 -8.09
CA ARG A 65 -4.89 9.79 -9.02
C ARG A 65 -5.88 10.71 -8.31
N ALA A 66 -6.66 10.17 -7.39
CA ALA A 66 -7.61 10.95 -6.60
C ALA A 66 -6.92 12.01 -5.74
N LEU A 67 -5.76 11.66 -5.13
CA LEU A 67 -4.95 12.63 -4.40
C LEU A 67 -4.41 13.73 -5.33
N ALA A 68 -3.85 13.38 -6.49
CA ALA A 68 -3.37 14.37 -7.46
C ALA A 68 -4.49 15.32 -7.93
N THR A 69 -5.70 14.78 -8.18
CA THR A 69 -6.90 15.56 -8.53
C THR A 69 -7.29 16.53 -7.41
N LYS A 70 -7.32 16.06 -6.16
CA LYS A 70 -7.60 16.91 -4.98
C LYS A 70 -6.56 18.04 -4.85
N LEU A 71 -5.30 17.75 -5.17
CA LEU A 71 -4.22 18.72 -5.13
C LEU A 71 -4.19 19.66 -6.34
N GLY A 72 -4.95 19.36 -7.42
CA GLY A 72 -4.96 20.17 -8.65
C GLY A 72 -3.66 20.07 -9.45
N VAL A 73 -2.93 18.95 -9.35
CA VAL A 73 -1.64 18.71 -10.03
C VAL A 73 -1.71 17.53 -10.98
N SER A 74 -0.78 17.46 -11.94
CA SER A 74 -0.61 16.27 -12.76
C SER A 74 -0.03 15.11 -11.95
N ILE A 75 -0.17 13.88 -12.46
CA ILE A 75 0.38 12.69 -11.81
C ILE A 75 1.36 11.97 -12.72
N ARG A 76 2.48 11.51 -12.13
CA ARG A 76 3.41 10.60 -12.74
C ARG A 76 3.51 9.32 -11.94
N LEU A 77 3.22 8.18 -12.56
CA LEU A 77 3.29 6.87 -11.93
C LEU A 77 4.69 6.30 -12.10
N MET A 78 5.35 6.01 -10.97
CA MET A 78 6.67 5.39 -10.91
C MET A 78 6.50 3.92 -10.53
N SER A 79 6.64 3.02 -11.50
CA SER A 79 6.42 1.58 -11.32
C SER A 79 7.70 0.87 -10.90
N TYR A 80 7.63 0.12 -9.80
CA TYR A 80 8.69 -0.77 -9.32
C TYR A 80 8.21 -2.22 -9.43
N ASP A 81 8.99 -3.06 -10.09
CA ASP A 81 8.60 -4.44 -10.42
C ASP A 81 8.28 -5.28 -9.18
N ASN A 82 8.92 -5.00 -8.06
CA ASN A 82 8.74 -5.75 -6.81
C ASN A 82 9.08 -4.89 -5.58
N PRO A 83 8.76 -5.38 -4.36
CA PRO A 83 9.02 -4.62 -3.13
C PRO A 83 10.50 -4.33 -2.89
N ALA A 84 11.42 -5.21 -3.30
CA ALA A 84 12.86 -4.97 -3.13
C ALA A 84 13.31 -3.75 -3.95
N ARG A 85 12.87 -3.65 -5.22
CA ARG A 85 13.17 -2.49 -6.07
C ARG A 85 12.57 -1.20 -5.54
N TYR A 86 11.34 -1.27 -5.00
CA TYR A 86 10.74 -0.13 -4.32
C TYR A 86 11.59 0.30 -3.10
N ASN A 87 12.02 -0.66 -2.28
CA ASN A 87 12.85 -0.35 -1.10
C ASN A 87 14.22 0.24 -1.48
N GLU A 88 14.81 -0.17 -2.61
CA GLU A 88 16.05 0.41 -3.14
C GLU A 88 15.90 1.89 -3.54
N SER A 89 14.68 2.38 -3.81
CA SER A 89 14.41 3.79 -4.13
C SER A 89 14.26 4.69 -2.90
N LEU A 90 14.16 4.10 -1.70
CA LEU A 90 14.01 4.85 -0.46
C LEU A 90 15.20 5.79 -0.23
N GLY A 91 14.92 7.04 0.08
CA GLY A 91 15.93 8.06 0.31
C GLY A 91 16.59 8.65 -0.94
N LYS A 92 16.19 8.23 -2.17
CA LYS A 92 16.78 8.73 -3.42
C LYS A 92 16.03 9.91 -4.06
N ASP A 93 14.95 10.38 -3.43
CA ASP A 93 14.12 11.50 -3.92
C ASP A 93 13.57 11.29 -5.35
N GLU A 94 13.31 10.01 -5.71
CA GLU A 94 12.77 9.65 -7.02
C GLU A 94 11.27 9.92 -7.14
N TRP A 95 10.54 9.98 -6.01
CA TRP A 95 9.10 10.12 -5.94
C TRP A 95 8.66 10.91 -4.70
N ASP A 96 7.42 11.39 -4.71
CA ASP A 96 6.85 12.27 -3.68
C ASP A 96 5.92 11.50 -2.73
N ILE A 97 5.20 10.50 -3.23
CA ILE A 97 4.36 9.60 -2.44
C ILE A 97 4.60 8.15 -2.84
N GLY A 98 4.43 7.23 -1.88
CA GLY A 98 4.44 5.80 -2.11
C GLY A 98 3.17 5.13 -1.56
N LEU A 99 2.54 4.25 -2.32
CA LEU A 99 1.40 3.46 -1.86
C LEU A 99 1.94 2.13 -1.33
N ALA A 100 2.20 2.07 -0.03
CA ALA A 100 2.94 0.97 0.57
C ALA A 100 2.39 0.55 1.94
N ALA A 101 2.67 -0.69 2.29
CA ALA A 101 2.44 -1.19 3.63
C ALA A 101 3.34 -0.47 4.65
N ARG A 102 2.78 -0.18 5.82
CA ARG A 102 3.57 0.24 6.98
C ARG A 102 4.47 -0.92 7.40
N ASP A 103 5.75 -0.65 7.44
CA ASP A 103 6.76 -1.60 7.94
C ASP A 103 7.84 -0.82 8.70
N PRO A 104 8.34 -1.34 9.84
CA PRO A 104 9.38 -0.66 10.63
C PRO A 104 10.61 -0.27 9.82
N SER A 105 11.08 -1.14 8.91
CA SER A 105 12.26 -0.86 8.09
C SER A 105 12.04 0.32 7.13
N ARG A 106 10.85 0.43 6.54
CA ARG A 106 10.48 1.59 5.72
C ARG A 106 10.33 2.86 6.54
N GLY A 107 9.92 2.73 7.80
CA GLY A 107 9.78 3.84 8.75
C GLY A 107 11.08 4.58 9.05
N GLU A 108 12.24 4.03 8.69
CA GLU A 108 13.52 4.74 8.77
C GLU A 108 13.62 5.88 7.75
N HIS A 109 13.00 5.71 6.58
CA HIS A 109 13.05 6.64 5.45
C HIS A 109 11.73 7.37 5.19
N LEU A 110 10.61 6.78 5.62
CA LEU A 110 9.26 7.23 5.29
C LEU A 110 8.48 7.65 6.52
N ALA A 111 7.59 8.64 6.32
CA ALA A 111 6.51 8.97 7.21
C ALA A 111 5.18 8.53 6.57
N PHE A 112 4.27 7.96 7.36
CA PHE A 112 3.05 7.33 6.86
C PHE A 112 1.81 8.12 7.25
N SER A 113 0.87 8.26 6.32
CA SER A 113 -0.47 8.77 6.57
C SER A 113 -1.28 7.83 7.46
N ASP A 114 -2.48 8.23 7.82
CA ASP A 114 -3.50 7.33 8.34
C ASP A 114 -3.70 6.13 7.40
N VAL A 115 -4.12 5.01 7.97
CA VAL A 115 -4.39 3.77 7.23
C VAL A 115 -5.62 3.94 6.36
N PHE A 116 -5.48 3.71 5.06
CA PHE A 116 -6.62 3.73 4.15
C PHE A 116 -7.22 2.34 3.92
N MET A 117 -6.41 1.27 4.03
CA MET A 117 -6.84 -0.11 3.82
C MET A 117 -6.04 -1.06 4.70
N GLU A 118 -6.69 -2.11 5.18
CA GLU A 118 -6.05 -3.22 5.88
C GLU A 118 -6.19 -4.49 5.05
N VAL A 119 -5.15 -5.32 5.07
CA VAL A 119 -5.07 -6.55 4.26
C VAL A 119 -4.59 -7.69 5.13
N ASP A 120 -5.39 -8.75 5.22
CA ASP A 120 -4.99 -9.99 5.88
C ASP A 120 -3.94 -10.73 5.06
N ASN A 121 -2.88 -11.20 5.71
CA ASN A 121 -1.91 -12.10 5.14
C ASN A 121 -2.06 -13.51 5.70
N GLY A 122 -2.02 -14.47 4.80
CA GLY A 122 -2.10 -15.90 5.08
C GLY A 122 -1.10 -16.67 4.26
N TYR A 123 -1.25 -17.97 4.22
CA TYR A 123 -0.42 -18.86 3.42
C TYR A 123 -1.25 -19.61 2.39
N VAL A 124 -0.69 -19.80 1.21
CA VAL A 124 -1.13 -20.83 0.27
C VAL A 124 -0.11 -21.97 0.29
N ALA A 125 -0.59 -23.19 0.52
CA ALA A 125 0.22 -24.40 0.57
C ALA A 125 0.31 -25.06 -0.82
N ARG A 126 1.46 -25.67 -1.14
CA ARG A 126 1.64 -26.44 -2.37
C ARG A 126 0.75 -27.67 -2.39
N PRO A 127 0.46 -28.24 -3.57
CA PRO A 127 -0.24 -29.50 -3.70
C PRO A 127 0.38 -30.62 -2.86
N GLY A 128 -0.48 -31.42 -2.21
CA GLY A 128 -0.06 -32.57 -1.43
C GLY A 128 0.50 -32.28 -0.04
N LEU A 129 0.56 -31.02 0.40
CA LEU A 129 0.92 -30.66 1.77
C LEU A 129 -0.32 -30.79 2.68
N SER A 130 -0.16 -31.40 3.86
CA SER A 130 -1.26 -31.70 4.78
C SER A 130 -1.49 -30.62 5.87
N LEU A 131 -0.84 -29.45 5.79
CA LEU A 131 -1.08 -28.33 6.70
C LEU A 131 -2.49 -27.75 6.45
N LYS A 132 -3.17 -27.34 7.53
CA LYS A 132 -4.52 -26.78 7.48
C LYS A 132 -4.59 -25.34 7.95
N THR A 133 -3.77 -24.96 8.93
CA THR A 133 -3.82 -23.66 9.56
C THR A 133 -2.48 -22.94 9.48
N VAL A 134 -2.51 -21.61 9.62
CA VAL A 134 -1.29 -20.77 9.64
C VAL A 134 -0.36 -21.12 10.81
N ASP A 135 -0.91 -21.56 11.95
CA ASP A 135 -0.14 -21.90 13.15
C ASP A 135 0.72 -23.17 12.96
N GLU A 136 0.41 -23.99 11.97
CA GLU A 136 1.15 -25.20 11.67
C GLU A 136 2.40 -24.94 10.82
N VAL A 137 2.61 -23.73 10.32
CA VAL A 137 3.65 -23.43 9.33
C VAL A 137 5.04 -23.28 9.96
N ASP A 138 5.15 -22.67 11.16
CA ASP A 138 6.47 -22.47 11.79
C ASP A 138 7.01 -23.75 12.42
N ARG A 139 7.44 -24.68 11.57
CA ARG A 139 8.04 -25.98 11.96
C ARG A 139 9.33 -26.23 11.22
N ALA A 140 10.23 -26.98 11.85
CA ALA A 140 11.46 -27.46 11.20
C ALA A 140 11.11 -28.28 9.94
N GLY A 141 11.82 -28.02 8.86
CA GLY A 141 11.61 -28.69 7.57
C GLY A 141 10.57 -28.04 6.66
N ILE A 142 9.79 -27.06 7.14
CA ILE A 142 8.88 -26.27 6.30
C ILE A 142 9.65 -25.09 5.68
N LYS A 143 9.44 -24.87 4.38
CA LYS A 143 9.98 -23.75 3.61
C LYS A 143 8.88 -22.77 3.26
N ILE A 144 9.00 -21.53 3.74
CA ILE A 144 8.07 -20.43 3.50
C ILE A 144 8.64 -19.53 2.41
N ALA A 145 8.05 -19.54 1.23
CA ALA A 145 8.38 -18.53 0.23
C ALA A 145 7.68 -17.20 0.55
N VAL A 146 8.36 -16.08 0.26
CA VAL A 146 7.83 -14.73 0.46
C VAL A 146 8.47 -13.76 -0.53
N ALA A 147 7.74 -12.73 -0.93
CA ALA A 147 8.29 -11.68 -1.78
C ALA A 147 9.35 -10.87 -1.05
N GLN A 148 10.58 -10.87 -1.54
CA GLN A 148 11.71 -10.17 -0.93
C GLN A 148 11.42 -8.69 -0.71
N GLY A 149 11.66 -8.20 0.52
CA GLY A 149 11.45 -6.80 0.89
C GLY A 149 9.98 -6.39 1.04
N SER A 150 9.04 -7.34 1.00
CA SER A 150 7.63 -7.09 1.30
C SER A 150 7.38 -6.94 2.80
N ALA A 151 6.21 -6.39 3.18
CA ALA A 151 5.83 -6.34 4.59
C ALA A 151 5.66 -7.76 5.21
N PRO A 152 5.07 -8.75 4.51
CA PRO A 152 5.15 -10.15 4.92
C PRO A 152 6.57 -10.65 5.17
N ASP A 153 7.55 -10.40 4.28
CA ASP A 153 8.95 -10.79 4.48
C ASP A 153 9.51 -10.18 5.78
N GLY A 154 9.34 -8.88 5.98
CA GLY A 154 9.80 -8.21 7.19
C GLY A 154 9.15 -8.79 8.46
N PHE A 155 7.84 -9.09 8.42
CA PHE A 155 7.15 -9.70 9.55
C PHE A 155 7.66 -11.12 9.83
N LEU A 156 7.70 -11.98 8.83
CA LEU A 156 8.12 -13.38 8.97
C LEU A 156 9.57 -13.48 9.41
N THR A 157 10.46 -12.62 8.91
CA THR A 157 11.87 -12.57 9.34
C THR A 157 12.00 -12.30 10.84
N ARG A 158 11.10 -11.54 11.44
CA ARG A 158 11.12 -11.23 12.88
C ARG A 158 10.42 -12.28 13.75
N THR A 159 9.49 -13.07 13.18
CA THR A 159 8.59 -13.92 13.98
C THR A 159 8.82 -15.43 13.81
N ILE A 160 9.24 -15.88 12.62
CA ILE A 160 9.52 -17.30 12.33
C ILE A 160 10.75 -17.75 13.12
N LYS A 161 10.63 -18.93 13.74
CA LYS A 161 11.67 -19.49 14.62
C LYS A 161 12.23 -20.82 14.11
N HIS A 162 11.44 -21.60 13.39
CA HIS A 162 11.75 -22.99 13.05
C HIS A 162 11.73 -23.25 11.55
N ALA A 163 10.84 -22.62 10.81
CA ALA A 163 10.73 -22.76 9.36
C ALA A 163 11.83 -21.95 8.63
N GLU A 164 12.14 -22.36 7.41
CA GLU A 164 13.09 -21.68 6.52
C GLU A 164 12.37 -20.63 5.67
N ILE A 165 12.91 -19.42 5.56
CA ILE A 165 12.37 -18.37 4.67
C ILE A 165 13.11 -18.39 3.33
N VAL A 166 12.36 -18.58 2.26
CA VAL A 166 12.81 -18.56 0.87
C VAL A 166 12.34 -17.27 0.19
N ARG A 167 13.26 -16.36 -0.10
CA ARG A 167 12.91 -15.08 -0.73
C ARG A 167 12.86 -15.21 -2.24
N ILE A 168 11.76 -14.72 -2.84
CA ILE A 168 11.53 -14.70 -4.28
C ILE A 168 11.19 -13.28 -4.74
N PRO A 169 11.18 -12.98 -6.05
CA PRO A 169 10.83 -11.64 -6.55
C PRO A 169 9.41 -11.18 -6.21
N GLY A 170 8.50 -12.14 -5.91
CA GLY A 170 7.08 -11.86 -5.66
C GLY A 170 6.24 -11.84 -6.93
N GLY A 171 4.91 -11.77 -6.75
CA GLY A 171 3.94 -11.85 -7.83
C GLY A 171 3.43 -13.27 -8.10
N LEU A 172 2.39 -13.37 -8.94
CA LEU A 172 1.65 -14.60 -9.16
C LEU A 172 2.49 -15.72 -9.79
N ALA A 173 3.25 -15.41 -10.86
CA ALA A 173 4.02 -16.42 -11.59
C ALA A 173 5.18 -17.00 -10.76
N PRO A 174 6.07 -16.20 -10.12
CA PRO A 174 7.12 -16.75 -9.23
C PRO A 174 6.57 -17.53 -8.05
N ALA A 175 5.43 -17.09 -7.47
CA ALA A 175 4.80 -17.78 -6.36
C ALA A 175 4.26 -19.17 -6.76
N ARG A 176 3.61 -19.28 -7.93
CA ARG A 176 3.17 -20.57 -8.47
C ARG A 176 4.35 -21.49 -8.79
N GLU A 177 5.38 -20.96 -9.42
CA GLU A 177 6.57 -21.74 -9.78
C GLU A 177 7.23 -22.34 -8.54
N VAL A 178 7.49 -21.56 -7.49
CA VAL A 178 8.17 -22.03 -6.29
C VAL A 178 7.40 -23.10 -5.56
N LEU A 179 6.04 -23.04 -5.58
CA LEU A 179 5.15 -24.04 -4.99
C LEU A 179 5.03 -25.29 -5.89
N ALA A 180 4.85 -25.11 -7.19
CA ALA A 180 4.72 -26.21 -8.15
C ALA A 180 5.97 -27.09 -8.23
N THR A 181 7.15 -26.49 -8.06
CA THR A 181 8.45 -27.19 -8.08
C THR A 181 8.84 -27.76 -6.71
N GLY A 182 8.07 -27.49 -5.64
CA GLY A 182 8.39 -27.91 -4.29
C GLY A 182 9.64 -27.22 -3.69
N ARG A 183 10.10 -26.12 -4.28
CA ARG A 183 11.19 -25.30 -3.72
C ARG A 183 10.76 -24.62 -2.42
N ALA A 184 9.45 -24.39 -2.24
CA ALA A 184 8.86 -24.00 -0.98
C ALA A 184 7.57 -24.82 -0.73
N ASP A 185 7.20 -24.93 0.53
CA ASP A 185 6.02 -25.65 0.98
C ASP A 185 4.79 -24.74 1.03
N VAL A 186 4.99 -23.48 1.43
CA VAL A 186 3.94 -22.45 1.47
C VAL A 186 4.46 -21.12 0.92
N TYR A 187 3.54 -20.29 0.44
CA TYR A 187 3.83 -18.90 0.10
C TYR A 187 3.02 -17.94 0.97
N GLY A 188 3.72 -17.03 1.67
CA GLY A 188 3.13 -16.05 2.57
C GLY A 188 2.84 -14.73 1.85
N GLU A 189 1.56 -14.37 1.74
CA GLU A 189 1.13 -13.14 1.05
C GLU A 189 -0.31 -12.78 1.47
N ASN A 190 -0.84 -11.67 0.93
CA ASN A 190 -2.24 -11.33 1.15
C ASN A 190 -3.17 -12.44 0.67
N VAL A 191 -4.26 -12.63 1.42
CA VAL A 191 -5.18 -13.75 1.21
C VAL A 191 -5.84 -13.75 -0.17
N HIS A 192 -6.00 -12.59 -0.82
CA HIS A 192 -6.57 -12.52 -2.16
C HIS A 192 -5.60 -13.05 -3.21
N LEU A 193 -4.31 -12.70 -3.11
CA LEU A 193 -3.30 -13.26 -4.00
C LEU A 193 -3.09 -14.76 -3.71
N ALA A 194 -3.11 -15.17 -2.44
CA ALA A 194 -3.06 -16.58 -2.05
C ALA A 194 -4.21 -17.38 -2.68
N SER A 195 -5.45 -16.84 -2.66
CA SER A 195 -6.62 -17.45 -3.29
C SER A 195 -6.48 -17.57 -4.82
N ARG A 196 -5.93 -16.53 -5.48
CA ARG A 196 -5.65 -16.60 -6.92
C ARG A 196 -4.61 -17.65 -7.27
N ILE A 197 -3.54 -17.76 -6.46
CA ILE A 197 -2.54 -18.82 -6.64
C ILE A 197 -3.18 -20.19 -6.51
N ALA A 198 -4.01 -20.41 -5.48
CA ALA A 198 -4.71 -21.68 -5.29
C ALA A 198 -5.65 -22.02 -6.45
N ALA A 199 -6.34 -21.04 -7.01
CA ALA A 199 -7.21 -21.23 -8.17
C ALA A 199 -6.44 -21.61 -9.46
N GLU A 200 -5.19 -21.14 -9.61
CA GLU A 200 -4.36 -21.39 -10.78
C GLU A 200 -3.37 -22.57 -10.62
N LEU A 201 -3.23 -23.13 -9.40
CA LEU A 201 -2.37 -24.28 -9.10
C LEU A 201 -3.22 -25.42 -8.52
N PRO A 202 -3.67 -26.38 -9.34
CA PRO A 202 -4.51 -27.47 -8.90
C PRO A 202 -3.93 -28.24 -7.70
N GLY A 203 -4.73 -28.38 -6.63
CA GLY A 203 -4.34 -29.04 -5.39
C GLY A 203 -3.60 -28.15 -4.38
N ALA A 204 -3.31 -26.90 -4.72
CA ALA A 204 -2.87 -25.91 -3.73
C ALA A 204 -4.05 -25.46 -2.86
N VAL A 205 -3.78 -25.16 -1.59
CA VAL A 205 -4.81 -24.84 -0.60
C VAL A 205 -4.42 -23.59 0.17
N VAL A 206 -5.34 -22.64 0.31
CA VAL A 206 -5.17 -21.53 1.25
C VAL A 206 -5.39 -22.05 2.66
N LEU A 207 -4.44 -21.82 3.56
CA LEU A 207 -4.52 -22.27 4.94
C LEU A 207 -5.49 -21.39 5.74
N ASP A 208 -6.19 -22.00 6.71
CA ASP A 208 -7.08 -21.28 7.61
C ASP A 208 -6.32 -20.35 8.54
N GLY A 209 -6.89 -19.17 8.77
CA GLY A 209 -6.33 -18.14 9.64
C GLY A 209 -5.49 -17.10 8.88
N ARG A 210 -4.84 -16.25 9.67
CA ARG A 210 -3.92 -15.20 9.17
C ARG A 210 -2.70 -15.14 10.08
N PHE A 211 -1.53 -14.87 9.50
CA PHE A 211 -0.33 -14.68 10.32
C PHE A 211 -0.11 -13.19 10.69
N ASN A 212 -0.59 -12.24 9.89
CA ASN A 212 -0.62 -10.83 10.28
C ASN A 212 -1.66 -10.03 9.48
N LEU A 213 -1.89 -8.78 9.95
CA LEU A 213 -2.68 -7.75 9.28
C LEU A 213 -1.74 -6.66 8.79
N VAL A 214 -1.72 -6.39 7.50
CA VAL A 214 -0.91 -5.33 6.89
C VAL A 214 -1.73 -4.06 6.73
N GLN A 215 -1.19 -2.96 7.23
CA GLN A 215 -1.78 -1.63 7.13
C GLN A 215 -1.21 -0.87 5.93
N MET A 216 -2.07 -0.56 4.97
CA MET A 216 -1.72 0.22 3.78
C MET A 216 -1.92 1.70 4.04
N SER A 217 -0.92 2.49 3.72
CA SER A 217 -0.89 3.94 3.90
C SER A 217 -0.29 4.64 2.68
N ILE A 218 -0.55 5.93 2.58
CA ILE A 218 0.21 6.80 1.68
C ILE A 218 1.45 7.22 2.45
N ALA A 219 2.61 6.83 1.95
CA ALA A 219 3.89 7.20 2.53
C ALA A 219 4.46 8.43 1.83
N VAL A 220 5.14 9.28 2.58
CA VAL A 220 5.94 10.38 2.05
C VAL A 220 7.39 10.24 2.54
N PRO A 221 8.40 10.69 1.78
CA PRO A 221 9.76 10.76 2.28
C PRO A 221 9.81 11.55 3.59
N LYS A 222 10.63 11.14 4.56
CA LYS A 222 10.68 11.78 5.89
C LYS A 222 10.92 13.28 5.85
N HIS A 223 11.73 13.77 4.91
CA HIS A 223 11.97 15.21 4.75
C HIS A 223 10.71 15.98 4.33
N ASN A 224 9.71 15.27 3.76
CA ASN A 224 8.41 15.83 3.38
C ASN A 224 7.30 15.52 4.38
N ALA A 225 7.61 15.02 5.59
CA ALA A 225 6.61 14.66 6.61
C ALA A 225 5.64 15.81 6.98
N ALA A 226 6.04 17.06 6.77
CA ALA A 226 5.18 18.24 6.94
C ALA A 226 3.96 18.25 5.99
N ALA A 227 3.94 17.40 4.95
CA ALA A 227 2.79 17.23 4.05
C ALA A 227 1.74 16.23 4.60
N LEU A 228 2.03 15.45 5.63
CA LEU A 228 1.11 14.43 6.18
C LEU A 228 -0.27 14.97 6.56
N PRO A 229 -0.45 16.17 7.14
CA PRO A 229 -1.79 16.68 7.44
C PRO A 229 -2.72 16.71 6.23
N ILE A 230 -2.24 17.14 5.05
CA ILE A 230 -3.03 17.14 3.80
C ILE A 230 -3.32 15.72 3.34
N VAL A 231 -2.32 14.82 3.39
CA VAL A 231 -2.49 13.44 3.00
C VAL A 231 -3.49 12.72 3.92
N ASN A 232 -3.45 12.98 5.24
CA ASN A 232 -4.39 12.44 6.20
C ASN A 232 -5.81 12.97 6.00
N GLU A 233 -5.95 14.25 5.70
CA GLU A 233 -7.24 14.83 5.32
C GLU A 233 -7.83 14.12 4.09
N PHE A 234 -7.03 13.94 3.04
CA PHE A 234 -7.44 13.18 1.87
C PHE A 234 -7.86 11.75 2.22
N VAL A 235 -7.06 11.02 3.02
CA VAL A 235 -7.38 9.64 3.43
C VAL A 235 -8.72 9.59 4.17
N ARG A 236 -8.96 10.52 5.09
CA ARG A 236 -10.22 10.61 5.83
C ARG A 236 -11.41 10.84 4.88
N GLU A 237 -11.31 11.80 3.96
CA GLU A 237 -12.35 12.08 2.97
C GLU A 237 -12.59 10.90 2.02
N ALA A 238 -11.52 10.26 1.54
CA ALA A 238 -11.60 9.10 0.65
C ALA A 238 -12.32 7.91 1.32
N LYS A 239 -12.10 7.71 2.64
CA LYS A 239 -12.82 6.71 3.44
C LYS A 239 -14.29 7.10 3.63
N GLN A 240 -14.57 8.31 4.11
CA GLN A 240 -15.93 8.81 4.37
C GLN A 240 -16.77 8.90 3.10
N GLY A 241 -16.19 9.33 1.99
CA GLY A 241 -16.83 9.40 0.67
C GLY A 241 -16.99 8.05 -0.03
N GLY A 242 -16.57 6.95 0.61
CA GLY A 242 -16.69 5.59 0.10
C GLY A 242 -15.77 5.28 -1.09
N LEU A 243 -14.82 6.15 -1.45
CA LEU A 243 -13.86 5.89 -2.53
C LEU A 243 -13.07 4.61 -2.26
N VAL A 244 -12.48 4.50 -1.08
CA VAL A 244 -11.66 3.33 -0.69
C VAL A 244 -12.48 2.05 -0.78
N THR A 245 -13.71 2.04 -0.22
CA THR A 245 -14.60 0.86 -0.25
C THR A 245 -14.92 0.44 -1.69
N ARG A 246 -15.28 1.39 -2.57
CA ARG A 246 -15.57 1.09 -3.98
C ARG A 246 -14.37 0.48 -4.70
N LEU A 247 -13.17 1.00 -4.45
CA LEU A 247 -11.95 0.51 -5.09
C LEU A 247 -11.58 -0.91 -4.61
N ILE A 248 -11.72 -1.19 -3.31
CA ILE A 248 -11.46 -2.52 -2.75
C ILE A 248 -12.45 -3.53 -3.31
N VAL A 249 -13.75 -3.25 -3.26
CA VAL A 249 -14.78 -4.14 -3.81
C VAL A 249 -14.51 -4.41 -5.28
N GLY A 250 -14.23 -3.39 -6.08
CA GLY A 250 -13.91 -3.55 -7.50
C GLY A 250 -12.62 -4.32 -7.78
N ALA A 251 -11.67 -4.40 -6.84
CA ALA A 251 -10.44 -5.19 -6.97
C ALA A 251 -10.63 -6.68 -6.63
N ILE A 252 -11.55 -6.97 -5.70
CA ILE A 252 -11.82 -8.35 -5.22
C ILE A 252 -12.79 -9.10 -6.15
N THR A 253 -13.69 -8.38 -6.83
CA THR A 253 -14.72 -8.96 -7.70
C THR A 253 -14.26 -9.19 -9.16
N ARG A 254 -13.01 -8.89 -9.49
CA ARG A 254 -12.37 -9.15 -10.79
C ARG A 254 -11.42 -10.32 -10.72
#